data_9fa78336ac70b71edacf28796b60ded3
#
_entry.id   9fa78336ac70b71edacf28796b60ded3
#
_cell.length_a   1.000
_cell.length_b   1.000
_cell.length_c   1.000
_cell.angle_alpha   90.00
_cell.angle_beta   90.00
_cell.angle_gamma   90.00
#
_symmetry.space_group_name_H-M   'P 1'
#
loop_
_entity.id
_entity.type
_entity.pdbx_description
1 polymer ?
#
loop_
_entity_poly.entity_id
_entity_poly.type
_entity_poly.pdbx_seq_one_letter_code
_entity_poly.pdbx_strand_id
1 'polypeptide(L)'
;MNIRAIAFTEKGQGWQEKLGFPVTRGVPVMQWAREAFADADALLFIGACGIAVRAIAPLCRDKAADPAVLVMDEMGRHIIPILSGHIGGANDLALLLAERMGAEPVLTTATDVRGVPAIDSWAMKNDCAIENKAAIQAVSAAALAGKSVGVAITEREIRPPFPVTLFLRPRTLTLGVGCKRGTDAAYLEDCFRAFLHENGVSPLSVRAVATIDVKKDEAAILALCEKYRFPLQTYSAAELNAVPGVFAHSDFVMKTVGCGCVCERAAVMTGGRLLVGKTAMQGVTLALAGEENV
;
A
#
# COMPACT_ATOMS: atom_id res chain seq x y z
N MET A 1 -11.33 -1.72 8.15
CA MET A 1 -11.07 -3.17 8.25
C MET A 1 -12.39 -3.89 8.47
N ASN A 2 -12.76 -4.78 7.56
CA ASN A 2 -13.96 -5.61 7.63
C ASN A 2 -13.62 -6.89 8.42
N ILE A 3 -14.06 -6.98 9.69
CA ILE A 3 -13.81 -8.14 10.56
C ILE A 3 -15.07 -8.98 10.63
N ARG A 4 -14.98 -10.27 10.31
CA ARG A 4 -16.07 -11.23 10.53
C ARG A 4 -15.72 -12.17 11.67
N ALA A 5 -16.66 -12.37 12.60
CA ALA A 5 -16.46 -13.22 13.77
C ALA A 5 -17.51 -14.31 13.87
N ILE A 6 -17.10 -15.49 14.37
CA ILE A 6 -17.99 -16.63 14.64
C ILE A 6 -17.70 -17.22 16.00
N ALA A 7 -18.76 -17.57 16.73
CA ALA A 7 -18.72 -18.29 18.00
C ALA A 7 -19.52 -19.57 17.93
N PHE A 8 -19.18 -20.54 18.77
CA PHE A 8 -19.82 -21.85 18.83
C PHE A 8 -20.72 -22.01 20.05
N THR A 9 -20.65 -21.07 21.00
CA THR A 9 -21.42 -21.07 22.24
C THR A 9 -22.06 -19.71 22.47
N GLU A 10 -23.07 -19.65 23.34
CA GLU A 10 -23.72 -18.39 23.76
C GLU A 10 -22.75 -17.46 24.43
N LYS A 11 -21.86 -18.01 25.27
CA LYS A 11 -20.84 -17.24 25.96
C LYS A 11 -19.88 -16.58 24.97
N GLY A 12 -19.42 -17.32 23.96
CA GLY A 12 -18.56 -16.77 22.90
C GLY A 12 -19.26 -15.67 22.10
N GLN A 13 -20.55 -15.82 21.81
CA GLN A 13 -21.35 -14.79 21.13
C GLN A 13 -21.51 -13.54 22.00
N GLY A 14 -21.62 -13.67 23.31
CA GLY A 14 -21.76 -12.55 24.23
C GLY A 14 -20.60 -11.56 24.24
N TRP A 15 -19.43 -11.91 23.66
CA TRP A 15 -18.31 -10.98 23.52
C TRP A 15 -18.50 -9.88 22.48
N GLN A 16 -19.55 -9.93 21.65
CA GLN A 16 -19.81 -8.96 20.57
C GLN A 16 -19.83 -7.49 21.06
N GLU A 17 -20.38 -7.23 22.23
CA GLU A 17 -20.44 -5.87 22.80
C GLU A 17 -19.05 -5.33 23.09
N LYS A 18 -18.19 -6.14 23.73
CA LYS A 18 -16.84 -5.75 24.09
C LYS A 18 -15.91 -5.71 22.87
N LEU A 19 -16.12 -6.58 21.89
CA LEU A 19 -15.40 -6.59 20.61
C LEU A 19 -15.77 -5.39 19.74
N GLY A 20 -17.00 -4.88 19.84
CA GLY A 20 -17.48 -3.75 19.04
C GLY A 20 -17.89 -4.11 17.62
N PHE A 21 -18.13 -5.41 17.33
CA PHE A 21 -18.64 -5.90 16.07
C PHE A 21 -19.46 -7.18 16.25
N PRO A 22 -20.38 -7.51 15.31
CA PRO A 22 -21.25 -8.68 15.40
C PRO A 22 -20.49 -10.00 15.45
N VAL A 23 -20.99 -10.95 16.24
CA VAL A 23 -20.48 -12.32 16.29
C VAL A 23 -21.57 -13.29 15.81
N THR A 24 -21.32 -13.96 14.70
CA THR A 24 -22.20 -14.96 14.12
C THR A 24 -22.22 -16.25 14.97
N ARG A 25 -23.39 -16.90 15.08
CA ARG A 25 -23.55 -18.22 15.72
C ARG A 25 -24.62 -19.05 15.03
N GLY A 26 -24.52 -20.37 15.16
CA GLY A 26 -25.59 -21.28 14.69
C GLY A 26 -25.57 -21.55 13.19
N VAL A 27 -24.49 -21.22 12.50
CA VAL A 27 -24.30 -21.49 11.06
C VAL A 27 -23.21 -22.54 10.84
N PRO A 28 -23.24 -23.30 9.73
CA PRO A 28 -22.18 -24.26 9.39
C PRO A 28 -20.83 -23.54 9.21
N VAL A 29 -19.86 -23.89 10.06
CA VAL A 29 -18.55 -23.19 10.11
C VAL A 29 -17.79 -23.21 8.77
N MET A 30 -17.87 -24.31 8.03
CA MET A 30 -17.18 -24.45 6.72
C MET A 30 -17.76 -23.51 5.66
N GLN A 31 -19.07 -23.32 5.67
CA GLN A 31 -19.75 -22.38 4.77
C GLN A 31 -19.39 -20.94 5.17
N TRP A 32 -19.56 -20.61 6.44
CA TRP A 32 -19.23 -19.27 6.96
C TRP A 32 -17.78 -18.91 6.68
N ALA A 33 -16.83 -19.84 6.92
CA ALA A 33 -15.42 -19.60 6.68
C ALA A 33 -15.13 -19.32 5.19
N ARG A 34 -15.76 -20.06 4.27
CA ARG A 34 -15.59 -19.85 2.82
C ARG A 34 -16.06 -18.47 2.39
N GLU A 35 -17.22 -18.04 2.88
CA GLU A 35 -17.78 -16.72 2.58
C GLU A 35 -16.92 -15.61 3.20
N ALA A 36 -16.57 -15.72 4.49
CA ALA A 36 -15.77 -14.73 5.19
C ALA A 36 -14.35 -14.61 4.62
N PHE A 37 -13.72 -15.72 4.23
CA PHE A 37 -12.38 -15.73 3.65
C PHE A 37 -12.28 -15.03 2.29
N ALA A 38 -13.40 -14.92 1.58
CA ALA A 38 -13.47 -14.28 0.27
C ALA A 38 -13.68 -12.76 0.33
N ASP A 39 -14.32 -12.24 1.38
CA ASP A 39 -14.78 -10.84 1.43
C ASP A 39 -14.31 -10.03 2.64
N ALA A 40 -13.72 -10.69 3.67
CA ALA A 40 -13.28 -10.00 4.87
C ALA A 40 -11.77 -9.72 4.86
N ASP A 41 -11.37 -8.65 5.54
CA ASP A 41 -9.95 -8.37 5.85
C ASP A 41 -9.43 -9.29 6.96
N ALA A 42 -10.32 -9.66 7.91
CA ALA A 42 -9.96 -10.51 9.04
C ALA A 42 -11.11 -11.43 9.50
N LEU A 43 -10.75 -12.64 9.95
CA LEU A 43 -11.64 -13.62 10.56
C LEU A 43 -11.25 -13.84 12.03
N LEU A 44 -12.23 -13.78 12.93
CA LEU A 44 -12.08 -14.13 14.34
C LEU A 44 -12.94 -15.35 14.68
N PHE A 45 -12.30 -16.45 15.07
CA PHE A 45 -12.97 -17.64 15.61
C PHE A 45 -12.95 -17.60 17.13
N ILE A 46 -14.12 -17.63 17.76
CA ILE A 46 -14.24 -17.67 19.22
C ILE A 46 -14.50 -19.12 19.65
N GLY A 47 -13.43 -19.81 19.99
CA GLY A 47 -13.47 -21.24 20.31
C GLY A 47 -12.10 -21.94 20.16
N ALA A 48 -12.11 -23.22 19.86
CA ALA A 48 -10.88 -24.01 19.77
C ALA A 48 -10.12 -23.75 18.45
N CYS A 49 -8.80 -23.56 18.51
CA CYS A 49 -7.91 -23.40 17.33
C CYS A 49 -8.12 -24.49 16.27
N GLY A 50 -8.33 -25.75 16.67
CA GLY A 50 -8.53 -26.86 15.75
C GLY A 50 -9.77 -26.74 14.87
N ILE A 51 -10.81 -26.03 15.32
CA ILE A 51 -11.99 -25.72 14.49
C ILE A 51 -11.61 -24.71 13.40
N ALA A 52 -10.95 -23.63 13.79
CA ALA A 52 -10.50 -22.59 12.85
C ALA A 52 -9.56 -23.19 11.79
N VAL A 53 -8.54 -23.96 12.21
CA VAL A 53 -7.57 -24.57 11.30
C VAL A 53 -8.27 -25.47 10.27
N ARG A 54 -9.20 -26.34 10.69
CA ARG A 54 -9.94 -27.19 9.74
C ARG A 54 -10.81 -26.38 8.79
N ALA A 55 -11.38 -25.28 9.26
CA ALA A 55 -12.25 -24.45 8.44
C ALA A 55 -11.49 -23.67 7.36
N ILE A 56 -10.28 -23.19 7.66
CA ILE A 56 -9.50 -22.36 6.72
C ILE A 56 -8.51 -23.13 5.88
N ALA A 57 -8.02 -24.29 6.33
CA ALA A 57 -6.97 -25.04 5.62
C ALA A 57 -7.25 -25.28 4.13
N PRO A 58 -8.47 -25.60 3.68
CA PRO A 58 -8.77 -25.77 2.25
C PRO A 58 -8.80 -24.44 1.46
N LEU A 59 -8.80 -23.29 2.14
CA LEU A 59 -8.97 -21.96 1.57
C LEU A 59 -7.65 -21.21 1.43
N CYS A 60 -6.63 -21.58 2.22
CA CYS A 60 -5.32 -20.91 2.24
C CYS A 60 -4.61 -21.05 0.89
N ARG A 61 -4.06 -19.93 0.37
CA ARG A 61 -3.39 -19.85 -0.92
C ARG A 61 -2.04 -19.16 -0.83
N ASP A 62 -2.00 -17.93 -0.34
CA ASP A 62 -0.82 -17.09 -0.32
C ASP A 62 -0.86 -16.15 0.90
N LYS A 63 0.25 -16.10 1.64
CA LYS A 63 0.41 -15.26 2.84
C LYS A 63 0.24 -13.76 2.60
N ALA A 64 0.32 -13.31 1.36
CA ALA A 64 0.16 -11.89 0.99
C ALA A 64 -1.27 -11.55 0.53
N ALA A 65 -2.08 -12.58 0.22
CA ALA A 65 -3.45 -12.42 -0.27
C ALA A 65 -4.50 -12.93 0.71
N ASP A 66 -4.14 -13.93 1.54
CA ASP A 66 -5.05 -14.51 2.50
C ASP A 66 -5.36 -13.52 3.64
N PRO A 67 -6.62 -13.44 4.11
CA PRO A 67 -7.01 -12.54 5.19
C PRO A 67 -6.32 -12.89 6.51
N ALA A 68 -6.31 -11.94 7.44
CA ALA A 68 -5.90 -12.21 8.82
C ALA A 68 -6.82 -13.23 9.47
N VAL A 69 -6.28 -14.26 10.13
CA VAL A 69 -7.12 -15.18 10.90
C VAL A 69 -6.63 -15.30 12.33
N LEU A 70 -7.56 -15.07 13.25
CA LEU A 70 -7.32 -15.11 14.70
C LEU A 70 -8.27 -16.10 15.36
N VAL A 71 -7.82 -16.62 16.48
CA VAL A 71 -8.65 -17.41 17.41
C VAL A 71 -8.64 -16.73 18.76
N MET A 72 -9.79 -16.58 19.37
CA MET A 72 -9.96 -16.21 20.78
C MET A 72 -10.58 -17.39 21.53
N ASP A 73 -10.06 -17.75 22.69
CA ASP A 73 -10.71 -18.76 23.51
C ASP A 73 -12.07 -18.30 24.02
N GLU A 74 -12.94 -19.24 24.37
CA GLU A 74 -14.31 -18.93 24.81
C GLU A 74 -14.38 -18.00 26.01
N MET A 75 -13.35 -18.03 26.87
CA MET A 75 -13.27 -17.19 28.08
C MET A 75 -12.73 -15.78 27.77
N GLY A 76 -12.28 -15.53 26.52
CA GLY A 76 -11.70 -14.26 26.12
C GLY A 76 -10.36 -13.96 26.81
N ARG A 77 -9.59 -14.98 27.17
CA ARG A 77 -8.32 -14.83 27.88
C ARG A 77 -7.12 -14.73 26.95
N HIS A 78 -7.17 -15.42 25.81
CA HIS A 78 -6.08 -15.47 24.86
C HIS A 78 -6.57 -15.13 23.46
N ILE A 79 -5.75 -14.39 22.71
CA ILE A 79 -5.99 -14.10 21.29
C ILE A 79 -4.77 -14.55 20.50
N ILE A 80 -4.99 -15.48 19.57
CA ILE A 80 -3.94 -16.22 18.86
C ILE A 80 -4.06 -15.94 17.37
N PRO A 81 -3.14 -15.22 16.75
CA PRO A 81 -3.07 -15.11 15.29
C PRO A 81 -2.57 -16.44 14.71
N ILE A 82 -3.32 -17.03 13.75
CA ILE A 82 -3.00 -18.34 13.16
C ILE A 82 -2.69 -18.28 11.67
N LEU A 83 -3.05 -17.17 10.98
CA LEU A 83 -2.75 -16.97 9.56
C LEU A 83 -2.50 -15.49 9.27
N SER A 84 -1.61 -15.21 8.31
CA SER A 84 -1.29 -13.86 7.79
C SER A 84 -0.84 -12.88 8.89
N GLY A 85 0.07 -13.33 9.77
CA GLY A 85 0.53 -12.60 10.95
C GLY A 85 1.05 -11.19 10.66
N HIS A 86 2.00 -11.06 9.72
CA HIS A 86 2.65 -9.78 9.38
C HIS A 86 1.90 -9.03 8.27
N ILE A 87 2.00 -9.50 7.02
CA ILE A 87 1.44 -8.79 5.85
C ILE A 87 -0.07 -8.68 5.93
N GLY A 88 -0.78 -9.71 6.40
CA GLY A 88 -2.23 -9.66 6.59
C GLY A 88 -2.66 -8.96 7.89
N GLY A 89 -1.72 -8.59 8.78
CA GLY A 89 -2.00 -7.79 9.98
C GLY A 89 -2.59 -8.57 11.16
N ALA A 90 -2.58 -9.93 11.15
CA ALA A 90 -3.18 -10.70 12.25
C ALA A 90 -2.48 -10.47 13.59
N ASN A 91 -1.16 -10.24 13.63
CA ASN A 91 -0.42 -9.97 14.86
C ASN A 91 -0.82 -8.62 15.46
N ASP A 92 -0.92 -7.58 14.63
CA ASP A 92 -1.36 -6.26 15.08
C ASP A 92 -2.80 -6.26 15.56
N LEU A 93 -3.69 -6.97 14.85
CA LEU A 93 -5.07 -7.12 15.25
C LEU A 93 -5.19 -7.92 16.56
N ALA A 94 -4.34 -8.93 16.78
CA ALA A 94 -4.30 -9.67 18.04
C ALA A 94 -3.92 -8.76 19.20
N LEU A 95 -2.92 -7.90 19.05
CA LEU A 95 -2.53 -6.91 20.06
C LEU A 95 -3.67 -5.93 20.37
N LEU A 96 -4.29 -5.36 19.34
CA LEU A 96 -5.41 -4.41 19.47
C LEU A 96 -6.62 -5.04 20.19
N LEU A 97 -7.01 -6.24 19.78
CA LEU A 97 -8.13 -6.94 20.41
C LEU A 97 -7.79 -7.40 21.82
N ALA A 98 -6.55 -7.83 22.08
CA ALA A 98 -6.10 -8.21 23.39
C ALA A 98 -6.15 -7.04 24.39
N GLU A 99 -5.70 -5.85 23.98
CA GLU A 99 -5.82 -4.64 24.77
C GLU A 99 -7.29 -4.32 25.09
N ARG A 100 -8.16 -4.33 24.07
CA ARG A 100 -9.61 -4.08 24.23
C ARG A 100 -10.30 -5.09 25.13
N MET A 101 -9.92 -6.36 25.01
CA MET A 101 -10.53 -7.46 25.76
C MET A 101 -9.95 -7.62 27.17
N GLY A 102 -8.76 -7.07 27.46
CA GLY A 102 -7.96 -7.42 28.62
C GLY A 102 -7.46 -8.87 28.55
N ALA A 103 -7.17 -9.33 27.34
CA ALA A 103 -6.69 -10.67 27.02
C ALA A 103 -5.18 -10.71 26.82
N GLU A 104 -4.61 -11.91 26.78
CA GLU A 104 -3.20 -12.13 26.45
C GLU A 104 -3.05 -12.42 24.96
N PRO A 105 -2.26 -11.64 24.19
CA PRO A 105 -1.94 -11.97 22.81
C PRO A 105 -0.87 -13.05 22.76
N VAL A 106 -1.13 -14.15 22.03
CA VAL A 106 -0.19 -15.28 21.93
C VAL A 106 0.52 -15.20 20.58
N LEU A 107 1.54 -14.34 20.49
CA LEU A 107 2.34 -14.20 19.27
C LEU A 107 3.42 -15.27 19.21
N THR A 108 3.52 -15.98 18.09
CA THR A 108 4.48 -17.10 17.91
C THR A 108 5.52 -16.83 16.82
N THR A 109 5.40 -15.73 16.11
CA THR A 109 6.33 -15.38 15.03
C THR A 109 7.70 -15.04 15.60
N ALA A 110 8.76 -15.63 15.05
CA ALA A 110 10.12 -15.50 15.60
C ALA A 110 10.61 -14.05 15.73
N THR A 111 10.23 -13.18 14.82
CA THR A 111 10.54 -11.75 14.85
C THR A 111 9.88 -11.05 16.03
N ASP A 112 8.58 -11.31 16.27
CA ASP A 112 7.85 -10.70 17.38
C ASP A 112 8.38 -11.20 18.73
N VAL A 113 8.60 -12.52 18.87
CA VAL A 113 9.13 -13.12 20.12
C VAL A 113 10.53 -12.59 20.47
N ARG A 114 11.34 -12.25 19.47
CA ARG A 114 12.72 -11.73 19.68
C ARG A 114 12.80 -10.20 19.64
N GLY A 115 11.68 -9.48 19.47
CA GLY A 115 11.67 -8.03 19.35
C GLY A 115 12.39 -7.51 18.10
N VAL A 116 12.49 -8.34 17.05
CA VAL A 116 13.09 -7.92 15.76
C VAL A 116 12.00 -7.28 14.90
N PRO A 117 12.17 -6.03 14.43
CA PRO A 117 11.17 -5.37 13.61
C PRO A 117 10.82 -6.18 12.35
N ALA A 118 9.53 -6.43 12.13
CA ALA A 118 9.02 -6.98 10.87
C ALA A 118 8.98 -5.86 9.82
N ILE A 119 10.06 -5.73 9.03
CA ILE A 119 10.25 -4.60 8.11
C ILE A 119 9.20 -4.59 6.99
N ASP A 120 8.72 -5.75 6.57
CA ASP A 120 7.63 -5.88 5.61
C ASP A 120 6.30 -5.30 6.15
N SER A 121 5.96 -5.59 7.42
CA SER A 121 4.81 -4.98 8.09
C SER A 121 4.98 -3.46 8.24
N TRP A 122 6.18 -3.02 8.59
CA TRP A 122 6.48 -1.60 8.70
C TRP A 122 6.29 -0.89 7.34
N ALA A 123 6.76 -1.50 6.25
CA ALA A 123 6.60 -0.97 4.90
C ALA A 123 5.13 -0.80 4.52
N MET A 124 4.29 -1.78 4.84
CA MET A 124 2.84 -1.72 4.58
C MET A 124 2.16 -0.59 5.37
N LYS A 125 2.49 -0.43 6.65
CA LYS A 125 1.92 0.62 7.52
C LYS A 125 2.30 2.04 7.10
N ASN A 126 3.46 2.19 6.44
CA ASN A 126 4.00 3.48 6.03
C ASN A 126 3.89 3.72 4.51
N ASP A 127 2.99 3.04 3.83
CA ASP A 127 2.77 3.14 2.37
C ASP A 127 4.06 3.09 1.55
N CYS A 128 4.95 2.15 1.90
CA CYS A 128 6.18 1.91 1.17
C CYS A 128 6.05 0.67 0.29
N ALA A 129 6.40 0.78 -0.98
CA ALA A 129 6.58 -0.38 -1.84
C ALA A 129 7.91 -1.08 -1.52
N ILE A 130 7.91 -2.41 -1.49
CA ILE A 130 9.13 -3.19 -1.33
C ILE A 130 9.69 -3.51 -2.71
N GLU A 131 10.87 -2.98 -3.05
CA GLU A 131 11.47 -3.15 -4.37
C GLU A 131 12.03 -4.56 -4.57
N ASN A 132 12.82 -5.05 -3.63
CA ASN A 132 13.49 -6.34 -3.70
C ASN A 132 12.91 -7.36 -2.71
N LYS A 133 11.66 -7.77 -2.94
CA LYS A 133 10.90 -8.70 -2.05
C LYS A 133 11.68 -9.96 -1.68
N ALA A 134 12.53 -10.48 -2.58
CA ALA A 134 13.37 -11.64 -2.31
C ALA A 134 14.36 -11.41 -1.15
N ALA A 135 14.72 -10.16 -0.85
CA ALA A 135 15.60 -9.83 0.26
C ALA A 135 14.93 -9.90 1.64
N ILE A 136 13.58 -9.91 1.72
CA ILE A 136 12.85 -9.93 3.00
C ILE A 136 13.32 -11.08 3.88
N GLN A 137 13.37 -12.29 3.31
CA GLN A 137 13.77 -13.49 4.05
C GLN A 137 15.24 -13.39 4.52
N ALA A 138 16.13 -12.92 3.66
CA ALA A 138 17.55 -12.78 3.98
C ALA A 138 17.79 -11.72 5.07
N VAL A 139 17.09 -10.58 5.00
CA VAL A 139 17.14 -9.51 6.01
C VAL A 139 16.62 -10.03 7.35
N SER A 140 15.45 -10.68 7.36
CA SER A 140 14.87 -11.24 8.59
C SER A 140 15.77 -12.31 9.22
N ALA A 141 16.31 -13.23 8.42
CA ALA A 141 17.24 -14.26 8.90
C ALA A 141 18.53 -13.67 9.48
N ALA A 142 19.11 -12.67 8.81
CA ALA A 142 20.33 -12.01 9.27
C ALA A 142 20.08 -11.20 10.55
N ALA A 143 18.95 -10.50 10.65
CA ALA A 143 18.55 -9.78 11.86
C ALA A 143 18.32 -10.74 13.04
N LEU A 144 17.65 -11.86 12.83
CA LEU A 144 17.49 -12.93 13.84
C LEU A 144 18.82 -13.54 14.27
N ALA A 145 19.83 -13.57 13.39
CA ALA A 145 21.18 -14.03 13.70
C ALA A 145 22.07 -12.95 14.35
N GLY A 146 21.52 -11.77 14.66
CA GLY A 146 22.26 -10.64 15.25
C GLY A 146 23.29 -9.99 14.29
N LYS A 147 23.15 -10.19 12.97
CA LYS A 147 24.01 -9.60 11.96
C LYS A 147 23.50 -8.22 11.57
N SER A 148 24.42 -7.36 11.14
CA SER A 148 24.08 -6.05 10.56
C SER A 148 23.33 -6.24 9.25
N VAL A 149 22.17 -5.57 9.12
CA VAL A 149 21.37 -5.53 7.91
C VAL A 149 21.02 -4.09 7.58
N GLY A 150 20.84 -3.79 6.29
CA GLY A 150 20.42 -2.48 5.81
C GLY A 150 18.95 -2.46 5.46
N VAL A 151 18.28 -1.37 5.85
CA VAL A 151 16.97 -0.97 5.30
C VAL A 151 17.16 0.42 4.73
N ALA A 152 16.98 0.56 3.42
CA ALA A 152 17.03 1.84 2.75
C ALA A 152 15.60 2.32 2.45
N ILE A 153 15.18 3.40 3.09
CA ILE A 153 13.86 4.03 2.90
C ILE A 153 14.13 5.31 2.10
N THR A 154 13.83 5.28 0.81
CA THR A 154 14.16 6.39 -0.08
C THR A 154 13.42 6.28 -1.42
N GLU A 155 13.05 7.41 -2.01
CA GLU A 155 12.56 7.52 -3.38
C GLU A 155 13.70 7.38 -4.40
N ARG A 156 14.94 7.60 -3.97
CA ARG A 156 16.12 7.68 -4.83
C ARG A 156 16.71 6.30 -5.13
N GLU A 157 17.15 6.12 -6.36
CA GLU A 157 18.00 5.00 -6.75
C GLU A 157 19.38 5.19 -6.15
N ILE A 158 19.75 4.36 -5.18
CA ILE A 158 21.05 4.39 -4.51
C ILE A 158 21.73 3.02 -4.55
N ARG A 159 23.04 3.00 -4.38
CA ARG A 159 23.77 1.73 -4.18
C ARG A 159 23.41 1.13 -2.82
N PRO A 160 23.30 -0.22 -2.70
CA PRO A 160 23.06 -0.88 -1.43
C PRO A 160 24.09 -0.46 -0.38
N PRO A 161 23.69 0.13 0.77
CA PRO A 161 24.63 0.53 1.82
C PRO A 161 25.22 -0.66 2.59
N PHE A 162 24.56 -1.83 2.53
CA PHE A 162 25.01 -3.08 3.16
C PHE A 162 24.88 -4.25 2.18
N PRO A 163 25.67 -5.33 2.36
CA PRO A 163 25.59 -6.53 1.51
C PRO A 163 24.19 -7.14 1.48
N VAL A 164 23.47 -7.04 2.61
CA VAL A 164 22.04 -7.42 2.71
C VAL A 164 21.27 -6.15 3.00
N THR A 165 20.56 -5.64 2.00
CA THR A 165 19.78 -4.41 2.09
C THR A 165 18.37 -4.64 1.53
N LEU A 166 17.36 -4.23 2.29
CA LEU A 166 15.98 -4.15 1.81
C LEU A 166 15.68 -2.71 1.38
N PHE A 167 15.20 -2.53 0.15
CA PHE A 167 14.80 -1.23 -0.36
C PHE A 167 13.30 -1.03 -0.20
N LEU A 168 12.94 -0.02 0.58
CA LEU A 168 11.57 0.47 0.76
C LEU A 168 11.42 1.78 0.01
N ARG A 169 10.40 1.86 -0.85
CA ARG A 169 10.10 3.01 -1.70
C ARG A 169 8.84 3.71 -1.18
N PRO A 170 8.98 4.82 -0.43
CA PRO A 170 7.82 5.59 0.01
C PRO A 170 7.02 6.08 -1.20
N ARG A 171 5.70 5.95 -1.16
CA ARG A 171 4.81 6.41 -2.23
C ARG A 171 4.40 7.85 -1.98
N THR A 172 5.33 8.77 -2.16
CA THR A 172 5.18 10.19 -1.84
C THR A 172 5.09 11.09 -3.07
N LEU A 173 5.46 10.55 -4.25
CA LEU A 173 5.66 11.36 -5.44
C LEU A 173 4.43 11.38 -6.35
N THR A 174 4.12 12.52 -6.93
CA THR A 174 3.09 12.69 -7.96
C THR A 174 3.73 13.08 -9.28
N LEU A 175 3.42 12.30 -10.34
CA LEU A 175 3.83 12.58 -11.70
C LEU A 175 2.80 13.47 -12.39
N GLY A 176 3.17 14.69 -12.73
CA GLY A 176 2.38 15.55 -13.60
C GLY A 176 2.66 15.27 -15.06
N VAL A 177 1.61 15.03 -15.85
CA VAL A 177 1.72 14.65 -17.25
C VAL A 177 0.98 15.66 -18.15
N GLY A 178 1.65 16.11 -19.19
CA GLY A 178 1.05 16.78 -20.34
C GLY A 178 1.49 16.07 -21.62
N CYS A 179 0.55 15.81 -22.53
CA CYS A 179 0.89 15.18 -23.81
C CYS A 179 -0.01 15.69 -24.94
N LYS A 180 0.42 15.51 -26.19
CA LYS A 180 -0.42 15.71 -27.36
C LYS A 180 -1.55 14.69 -27.37
N ARG A 181 -2.69 15.03 -28.02
CA ARG A 181 -3.77 14.07 -28.22
C ARG A 181 -3.31 12.94 -29.14
N GLY A 182 -3.66 11.70 -28.76
CA GLY A 182 -3.26 10.51 -29.50
C GLY A 182 -1.78 10.18 -29.41
N THR A 183 -1.13 10.58 -28.32
CA THR A 183 0.23 10.14 -27.99
C THR A 183 0.27 8.61 -27.91
N ASP A 184 1.29 7.99 -28.46
CA ASP A 184 1.50 6.55 -28.38
C ASP A 184 1.77 6.12 -26.92
N ALA A 185 1.13 5.04 -26.48
CA ALA A 185 1.23 4.60 -25.07
C ALA A 185 2.63 4.08 -24.72
N ALA A 186 3.29 3.35 -25.62
CA ALA A 186 4.64 2.86 -25.40
C ALA A 186 5.63 4.03 -25.33
N TYR A 187 5.46 5.03 -26.20
CA TYR A 187 6.29 6.23 -26.18
C TYR A 187 6.13 7.03 -24.87
N LEU A 188 4.89 7.20 -24.38
CA LEU A 188 4.68 7.87 -23.07
C LEU A 188 5.34 7.10 -21.93
N GLU A 189 5.26 5.78 -21.94
CA GLU A 189 5.94 4.94 -20.95
C GLU A 189 7.47 5.08 -21.03
N ASP A 190 8.04 5.07 -22.22
CA ASP A 190 9.48 5.27 -22.41
C ASP A 190 9.93 6.65 -21.90
N CYS A 191 9.15 7.70 -22.18
CA CYS A 191 9.38 9.03 -21.61
C CYS A 191 9.33 9.02 -20.07
N PHE A 192 8.35 8.37 -19.50
CA PHE A 192 8.20 8.22 -18.04
C PHE A 192 9.41 7.53 -17.43
N ARG A 193 9.82 6.39 -17.98
CA ARG A 193 10.98 5.63 -17.49
C ARG A 193 12.28 6.41 -17.60
N ALA A 194 12.51 7.03 -18.75
CA ALA A 194 13.69 7.86 -18.97
C ALA A 194 13.72 9.05 -17.99
N PHE A 195 12.60 9.75 -17.83
CA PHE A 195 12.48 10.88 -16.91
C PHE A 195 12.81 10.50 -15.47
N LEU A 196 12.26 9.39 -14.96
CA LEU A 196 12.56 8.94 -13.59
C LEU A 196 14.01 8.49 -13.45
N HIS A 197 14.54 7.74 -14.42
CA HIS A 197 15.93 7.28 -14.40
C HIS A 197 16.93 8.45 -14.41
N GLU A 198 16.73 9.45 -15.26
CA GLU A 198 17.58 10.66 -15.35
C GLU A 198 17.57 11.46 -14.04
N ASN A 199 16.46 11.41 -13.29
CA ASN A 199 16.35 12.06 -12.00
C ASN A 199 16.70 11.14 -10.81
N GLY A 200 17.14 9.90 -11.07
CA GLY A 200 17.52 8.93 -10.04
C GLY A 200 16.37 8.56 -9.10
N VAL A 201 15.14 8.44 -9.61
CA VAL A 201 13.92 8.19 -8.83
C VAL A 201 13.32 6.83 -9.19
N SER A 202 12.98 6.05 -8.18
CA SER A 202 12.30 4.77 -8.38
C SER A 202 10.84 4.96 -8.84
N PRO A 203 10.39 4.26 -9.90
CA PRO A 203 8.98 4.26 -10.29
C PRO A 203 8.02 3.82 -9.19
N LEU A 204 8.50 3.00 -8.25
CA LEU A 204 7.71 2.49 -7.12
C LEU A 204 7.36 3.59 -6.10
N SER A 205 8.05 4.73 -6.14
CA SER A 205 7.77 5.89 -5.27
C SER A 205 6.70 6.82 -5.85
N VAL A 206 6.27 6.61 -7.09
CA VAL A 206 5.15 7.36 -7.66
C VAL A 206 3.83 6.84 -7.09
N ARG A 207 3.07 7.72 -6.44
CA ARG A 207 1.76 7.40 -5.85
C ARG A 207 0.58 7.68 -6.77
N ALA A 208 0.71 8.67 -7.67
CA ALA A 208 -0.37 9.11 -8.55
C ALA A 208 0.16 9.77 -9.82
N VAL A 209 -0.67 9.75 -10.85
CA VAL A 209 -0.50 10.58 -12.06
C VAL A 209 -1.51 11.70 -12.02
N ALA A 210 -1.09 12.93 -12.37
CA ALA A 210 -1.93 14.11 -12.38
C ALA A 210 -1.88 14.83 -13.76
N THR A 211 -3.03 15.30 -14.24
CA THR A 211 -3.14 16.00 -15.52
C THR A 211 -4.36 16.94 -15.53
N ILE A 212 -4.58 17.60 -16.66
CA ILE A 212 -5.77 18.43 -16.88
C ILE A 212 -6.97 17.56 -17.30
N ASP A 213 -8.20 17.95 -16.93
CA ASP A 213 -9.45 17.23 -17.14
C ASP A 213 -9.76 16.89 -18.60
N VAL A 214 -9.37 17.75 -19.56
CA VAL A 214 -9.51 17.49 -21.01
C VAL A 214 -8.66 16.31 -21.48
N LYS A 215 -7.80 15.76 -20.62
CA LYS A 215 -6.93 14.60 -20.87
C LYS A 215 -7.34 13.34 -20.09
N LYS A 216 -8.47 13.38 -19.38
CA LYS A 216 -8.96 12.24 -18.60
C LYS A 216 -9.16 10.95 -19.41
N ASP A 217 -9.46 11.09 -20.70
CA ASP A 217 -9.72 9.99 -21.63
C ASP A 217 -8.53 9.71 -22.57
N GLU A 218 -7.34 10.26 -22.31
CA GLU A 218 -6.16 10.06 -23.14
C GLU A 218 -5.62 8.64 -22.97
N ALA A 219 -5.70 7.82 -24.01
CA ALA A 219 -5.39 6.40 -23.96
C ALA A 219 -3.98 6.10 -23.43
N ALA A 220 -2.99 6.91 -23.79
CA ALA A 220 -1.60 6.72 -23.31
C ALA A 220 -1.48 6.94 -21.80
N ILE A 221 -2.16 7.95 -21.24
CA ILE A 221 -2.16 8.20 -19.80
C ILE A 221 -2.88 7.08 -19.05
N LEU A 222 -4.04 6.64 -19.56
CA LEU A 222 -4.80 5.55 -18.97
C LEU A 222 -4.00 4.23 -18.98
N ALA A 223 -3.33 3.91 -20.07
CA ALA A 223 -2.48 2.72 -20.18
C ALA A 223 -1.29 2.78 -19.20
N LEU A 224 -0.66 3.94 -19.01
CA LEU A 224 0.39 4.13 -18.00
C LEU A 224 -0.17 3.90 -16.59
N CYS A 225 -1.32 4.50 -16.28
CA CYS A 225 -1.96 4.36 -14.97
C CYS A 225 -2.36 2.91 -14.69
N GLU A 226 -2.92 2.19 -15.66
CA GLU A 226 -3.30 0.78 -15.53
C GLU A 226 -2.08 -0.11 -15.27
N LYS A 227 -1.03 0.04 -16.10
CA LYS A 227 0.18 -0.77 -16.01
C LYS A 227 0.89 -0.66 -14.67
N TYR A 228 1.00 0.55 -14.14
CA TYR A 228 1.69 0.81 -12.87
C TYR A 228 0.73 0.90 -11.66
N ARG A 229 -0.57 0.76 -11.89
CA ARG A 229 -1.64 0.89 -10.89
C ARG A 229 -1.63 2.26 -10.20
N PHE A 230 -1.37 3.31 -10.97
CA PHE A 230 -1.45 4.67 -10.47
C PHE A 230 -2.89 5.20 -10.54
N PRO A 231 -3.44 5.79 -9.48
CA PRO A 231 -4.66 6.57 -9.57
C PRO A 231 -4.42 7.80 -10.46
N LEU A 232 -5.36 8.09 -11.36
CA LEU A 232 -5.34 9.28 -12.18
C LEU A 232 -6.12 10.41 -11.48
N GLN A 233 -5.45 11.55 -11.31
CA GLN A 233 -6.03 12.78 -10.78
C GLN A 233 -6.17 13.79 -11.92
N THR A 234 -7.35 14.40 -12.04
CA THR A 234 -7.59 15.38 -13.11
C THR A 234 -8.14 16.69 -12.53
N TYR A 235 -7.68 17.79 -13.05
CA TYR A 235 -8.03 19.13 -12.61
C TYR A 235 -8.46 20.02 -13.76
N SER A 236 -9.38 20.94 -13.56
CA SER A 236 -9.76 21.94 -14.54
C SER A 236 -8.62 22.97 -14.74
N ALA A 237 -8.67 23.67 -15.89
CA ALA A 237 -7.73 24.76 -16.16
C ALA A 237 -7.79 25.86 -15.06
N ALA A 238 -8.98 26.11 -14.51
CA ALA A 238 -9.16 27.12 -13.45
C ALA A 238 -8.45 26.70 -12.17
N GLU A 239 -8.61 25.45 -11.72
CA GLU A 239 -7.92 24.90 -10.55
C GLU A 239 -6.41 24.92 -10.73
N LEU A 240 -5.91 24.50 -11.89
CA LEU A 240 -4.47 24.51 -12.18
C LEU A 240 -3.90 25.94 -12.18
N ASN A 241 -4.62 26.93 -12.72
CA ASN A 241 -4.18 28.32 -12.71
C ASN A 241 -4.21 28.96 -11.31
N ALA A 242 -5.05 28.46 -10.40
CA ALA A 242 -5.11 28.93 -9.03
C ALA A 242 -3.95 28.45 -8.14
N VAL A 243 -3.18 27.44 -8.59
CA VAL A 243 -2.02 26.92 -7.83
C VAL A 243 -0.97 28.03 -7.67
N PRO A 244 -0.61 28.40 -6.45
CA PRO A 244 0.41 29.42 -6.21
C PRO A 244 1.80 28.90 -6.55
N GLY A 245 2.66 29.77 -7.07
CA GLY A 245 4.05 29.43 -7.37
C GLY A 245 4.52 29.96 -8.72
N VAL A 246 5.80 29.72 -9.00
CA VAL A 246 6.42 30.06 -10.27
C VAL A 246 6.56 28.77 -11.09
N PHE A 247 5.90 28.75 -12.24
CA PHE A 247 5.87 27.58 -13.12
C PHE A 247 6.33 27.95 -14.54
N ALA A 248 6.78 26.98 -15.28
CA ALA A 248 7.05 27.15 -16.71
C ALA A 248 5.79 27.68 -17.41
N HIS A 249 5.97 28.43 -18.50
CA HIS A 249 4.88 28.96 -19.29
C HIS A 249 5.02 28.56 -20.76
N SER A 250 3.89 28.30 -21.40
CA SER A 250 3.80 28.05 -22.84
C SER A 250 2.53 28.69 -23.37
N ASP A 251 2.70 29.69 -24.24
CA ASP A 251 1.58 30.37 -24.92
C ASP A 251 0.75 29.39 -25.75
N PHE A 252 1.39 28.41 -26.38
CA PHE A 252 0.69 27.37 -27.14
C PHE A 252 -0.25 26.56 -26.24
N VAL A 253 0.24 26.10 -25.08
CA VAL A 253 -0.56 25.32 -24.13
C VAL A 253 -1.67 26.19 -23.51
N MET A 254 -1.37 27.45 -23.17
CA MET A 254 -2.35 28.43 -22.70
C MET A 254 -3.50 28.60 -23.69
N LYS A 255 -3.19 28.79 -24.97
CA LYS A 255 -4.21 28.93 -26.03
C LYS A 255 -5.01 27.65 -26.28
N THR A 256 -4.40 26.48 -26.03
CA THR A 256 -5.03 25.17 -26.35
C THR A 256 -5.92 24.67 -25.21
N VAL A 257 -5.49 24.79 -23.97
CA VAL A 257 -6.18 24.20 -22.80
C VAL A 257 -6.46 25.18 -21.67
N GLY A 258 -6.15 26.47 -21.85
CA GLY A 258 -6.39 27.52 -20.87
C GLY A 258 -5.46 27.49 -19.65
N CYS A 259 -4.34 26.76 -19.71
CA CYS A 259 -3.36 26.66 -18.64
C CYS A 259 -1.94 26.76 -19.23
N GLY A 260 -1.06 27.60 -18.68
CA GLY A 260 0.28 27.83 -19.20
C GLY A 260 1.26 26.66 -19.01
N CYS A 261 1.05 25.85 -17.97
CA CYS A 261 1.81 24.61 -17.71
C CYS A 261 0.95 23.60 -16.99
N VAL A 262 0.61 22.52 -17.64
CA VAL A 262 -0.22 21.44 -17.06
C VAL A 262 0.59 20.57 -16.13
N CYS A 263 1.73 20.01 -16.56
CA CYS A 263 2.45 18.98 -15.81
C CYS A 263 2.92 19.48 -14.42
N GLU A 264 3.55 20.66 -14.33
CA GLU A 264 4.03 21.15 -13.04
C GLU A 264 2.88 21.48 -12.08
N ARG A 265 1.86 22.19 -12.57
CA ARG A 265 0.73 22.61 -11.73
C ARG A 265 -0.09 21.39 -11.27
N ALA A 266 -0.34 20.43 -12.13
CA ALA A 266 -1.06 19.19 -11.78
C ALA A 266 -0.27 18.35 -10.77
N ALA A 267 1.05 18.23 -10.93
CA ALA A 267 1.89 17.54 -9.96
C ALA A 267 1.82 18.20 -8.57
N VAL A 268 1.99 19.52 -8.51
CA VAL A 268 1.95 20.28 -7.24
C VAL A 268 0.57 20.25 -6.58
N MET A 269 -0.51 20.31 -7.37
CA MET A 269 -1.89 20.25 -6.88
C MET A 269 -2.17 18.98 -6.05
N THR A 270 -1.55 17.86 -6.44
CA THR A 270 -1.71 16.56 -5.75
C THR A 270 -0.56 16.28 -4.79
N GLY A 271 0.67 16.70 -5.11
CA GLY A 271 1.89 16.22 -4.48
C GLY A 271 2.64 17.20 -3.59
N GLY A 272 2.16 18.43 -3.44
CA GLY A 272 2.84 19.44 -2.62
C GLY A 272 3.90 20.22 -3.38
N ARG A 273 5.19 20.11 -3.05
CA ARG A 273 6.26 20.92 -3.65
C ARG A 273 6.76 20.33 -4.97
N LEU A 274 7.05 21.20 -5.95
CA LEU A 274 7.71 20.82 -7.20
C LEU A 274 9.17 20.39 -6.92
N LEU A 275 9.49 19.13 -7.21
CA LEU A 275 10.83 18.55 -7.02
C LEU A 275 11.63 18.52 -8.32
N VAL A 276 10.97 18.20 -9.44
CA VAL A 276 11.54 18.24 -10.78
C VAL A 276 10.61 19.05 -11.67
N GLY A 277 11.12 20.12 -12.22
CA GLY A 277 10.39 20.98 -13.13
C GLY A 277 10.10 20.31 -14.48
N LYS A 278 9.37 21.00 -15.32
CA LYS A 278 8.94 20.53 -16.63
C LYS A 278 10.12 20.04 -17.49
N THR A 279 10.10 18.76 -17.80
CA THR A 279 10.94 18.14 -18.82
C THR A 279 10.10 17.89 -20.06
N ALA A 280 10.53 18.40 -21.21
CA ALA A 280 9.83 18.29 -22.49
C ALA A 280 10.49 17.25 -23.39
N MET A 281 9.71 16.31 -23.89
CA MET A 281 10.10 15.26 -24.85
C MET A 281 9.07 15.29 -25.97
N GLN A 282 9.45 15.26 -27.20
CA GLN A 282 8.62 15.29 -28.44
C GLN A 282 7.07 15.17 -28.27
N GLY A 283 6.44 16.19 -27.68
CA GLY A 283 4.99 16.23 -27.44
C GLY A 283 4.50 15.65 -26.13
N VAL A 284 5.41 15.19 -25.25
CA VAL A 284 5.16 14.80 -23.85
C VAL A 284 5.88 15.80 -22.94
N THR A 285 5.26 16.15 -21.83
CA THR A 285 5.89 16.95 -20.77
C THR A 285 5.62 16.30 -19.43
N LEU A 286 6.67 16.13 -18.64
CA LEU A 286 6.61 15.50 -17.33
C LEU A 286 7.16 16.45 -16.26
N ALA A 287 6.63 16.36 -15.07
CA ALA A 287 7.13 17.03 -13.88
C ALA A 287 6.89 16.14 -12.65
N LEU A 288 7.63 16.35 -11.58
CA LEU A 288 7.51 15.57 -10.35
C LEU A 288 7.31 16.49 -9.15
N ALA A 289 6.34 16.20 -8.33
CA ALA A 289 6.13 16.86 -7.05
C ALA A 289 6.03 15.82 -5.91
N GLY A 290 6.31 16.25 -4.69
CA GLY A 290 6.24 15.41 -3.51
C GLY A 290 6.30 16.23 -2.24
N GLU A 291 6.05 15.58 -1.11
CA GLU A 291 6.27 16.17 0.21
C GLU A 291 7.78 16.23 0.48
N GLU A 292 8.29 17.32 1.05
CA GLU A 292 9.64 17.34 1.60
C GLU A 292 9.65 16.38 2.79
N ASN A 293 10.36 15.26 2.68
CA ASN A 293 10.73 14.51 3.86
C ASN A 293 11.74 15.37 4.64
N VAL A 294 11.27 15.95 5.72
CA VAL A 294 12.07 16.68 6.71
C VAL A 294 13.01 15.74 7.44
#